data_b7313b952ae0b3b063d9c39d09ab6109
#
_entry.id   b7313b952ae0b3b063d9c39d09ab6109
#
_cell.length_a   1.000
_cell.length_b   1.000
_cell.length_c   1.000
_cell.angle_alpha   90.00
_cell.angle_beta   90.00
_cell.angle_gamma   90.00
#
_symmetry.space_group_name_H-M   'P 1'
#
loop_
_entity.id
_entity.type
_entity.pdbx_description
1 polymer ?
#
loop_
_entity_poly.entity_id
_entity_poly.type
_entity_poly.pdbx_seq_one_letter_code
_entity_poly.pdbx_strand_id
1 'polypeptide(L)'
;MRKKIIFLAYMQILLYFCNTFDRIMRIELDTTQLEKARTLIAQASHIIITTHMAPDGDAMGSALAMYNWMSDERLAISGERTVNVLVPNAFPEFFNWMPGVENVHVYEKEQERCKSLIDKADLFICTDFNDPKRIGPIGEKMLASSAPKILIDHHLNPVDFADVMFSFPEATSASEIVYRFITTKGERLEVKGATCIYTGLMTDTGNFSFNSTSCELYEIIAELIRAGIKKDDIYNAVFNQYSTDRVRLSGYALYRKMRIYPEHHLSLITLSADELDRYHYKVGDTEGLVNMPLQISDVYYSVFMREERAKPGTPKSRIRISFRSQGDRPVNIWASEIFHGGGHANASGGEIFGTIEQAVQIFEKTFPKYVKS
;
A
#
# COMPACT_ATOMS: atom_id res chain seq x y z
N MET A 1 55.97 -8.91 -8.00
CA MET A 1 55.28 -9.63 -6.92
C MET A 1 54.45 -8.71 -6.00
N ARG A 2 55.04 -7.70 -5.36
CA ARG A 2 54.31 -6.78 -4.43
C ARG A 2 53.06 -6.10 -5.02
N LYS A 3 53.11 -5.59 -6.28
CA LYS A 3 51.94 -4.94 -6.92
C LYS A 3 50.74 -5.87 -7.13
N LYS A 4 50.97 -7.17 -7.38
CA LYS A 4 49.94 -8.19 -7.56
C LYS A 4 49.22 -8.54 -6.25
N ILE A 5 49.96 -8.54 -5.14
CA ILE A 5 49.46 -8.80 -3.79
C ILE A 5 48.60 -7.64 -3.32
N ILE A 6 49.03 -6.39 -3.56
CA ILE A 6 48.27 -5.18 -3.22
C ILE A 6 46.96 -5.12 -4.01
N PHE A 7 46.98 -5.46 -5.32
CA PHE A 7 45.79 -5.49 -6.16
C PHE A 7 44.78 -6.56 -5.71
N LEU A 8 45.24 -7.76 -5.35
CA LEU A 8 44.41 -8.85 -4.81
C LEU A 8 43.77 -8.47 -3.45
N ALA A 9 44.54 -7.83 -2.57
CA ALA A 9 44.04 -7.35 -1.29
C ALA A 9 42.96 -6.24 -1.48
N TYR A 10 43.18 -5.32 -2.44
CA TYR A 10 42.21 -4.28 -2.78
C TYR A 10 40.94 -4.88 -3.37
N MET A 11 41.03 -5.87 -4.25
CA MET A 11 39.90 -6.59 -4.81
C MET A 11 39.13 -7.38 -3.74
N GLN A 12 39.82 -8.00 -2.78
CA GLN A 12 39.16 -8.69 -1.66
C GLN A 12 38.45 -7.70 -0.72
N ILE A 13 39.05 -6.55 -0.44
CA ILE A 13 38.41 -5.49 0.35
C ILE A 13 37.19 -4.92 -0.40
N LEU A 14 37.30 -4.67 -1.71
CA LEU A 14 36.19 -4.20 -2.53
C LEU A 14 35.05 -5.23 -2.59
N LEU A 15 35.37 -6.51 -2.78
CA LEU A 15 34.39 -7.60 -2.75
C LEU A 15 33.77 -7.77 -1.35
N TYR A 16 34.53 -7.58 -0.28
CA TYR A 16 34.02 -7.58 1.08
C TYR A 16 33.06 -6.42 1.30
N PHE A 17 33.39 -5.19 0.86
CA PHE A 17 32.51 -4.03 0.97
C PHE A 17 31.27 -4.18 0.06
N CYS A 18 31.39 -4.67 -1.17
CA CYS A 18 30.24 -4.96 -2.04
C CYS A 18 29.32 -6.00 -1.41
N ASN A 19 29.87 -7.13 -0.96
CA ASN A 19 29.08 -8.19 -0.30
C ASN A 19 28.46 -7.73 1.03
N THR A 20 29.13 -6.83 1.76
CA THR A 20 28.60 -6.28 3.02
C THR A 20 27.54 -5.23 2.74
N PHE A 21 27.69 -4.43 1.66
CA PHE A 21 26.70 -3.44 1.23
C PHE A 21 25.44 -4.14 0.68
N ASP A 22 25.58 -5.18 -0.14
CA ASP A 22 24.47 -6.03 -0.59
C ASP A 22 23.74 -6.71 0.59
N ARG A 23 24.50 -7.11 1.62
CA ARG A 23 23.95 -7.75 2.81
C ARG A 23 23.18 -6.78 3.72
N ILE A 24 23.59 -5.49 3.76
CA ILE A 24 22.94 -4.45 4.58
C ILE A 24 21.59 -4.01 3.96
N MET A 25 21.40 -4.18 2.65
CA MET A 25 20.18 -3.78 1.93
C MET A 25 19.20 -4.95 1.71
N ARG A 26 19.58 -6.17 2.09
CA ARG A 26 18.72 -7.33 1.88
C ARG A 26 17.73 -7.50 3.01
N ILE A 27 16.43 -7.53 2.68
CA ILE A 27 15.38 -7.85 3.64
C ILE A 27 15.48 -9.34 3.99
N GLU A 28 15.87 -9.63 5.22
CA GLU A 28 15.92 -10.99 5.77
C GLU A 28 14.89 -11.10 6.90
N LEU A 29 13.96 -12.05 6.76
CA LEU A 29 12.96 -12.32 7.79
C LEU A 29 13.64 -13.07 8.95
N ASP A 30 13.42 -12.61 10.18
CA ASP A 30 13.88 -13.32 11.36
C ASP A 30 13.26 -14.73 11.42
N THR A 31 14.12 -15.74 11.48
CA THR A 31 13.70 -17.13 11.41
C THR A 31 12.83 -17.55 12.61
N THR A 32 13.06 -17.00 13.80
CA THR A 32 12.28 -17.28 15.00
C THR A 32 10.88 -16.70 14.87
N GLN A 33 10.78 -15.45 14.39
CA GLN A 33 9.49 -14.81 14.12
C GLN A 33 8.72 -15.55 13.01
N LEU A 34 9.43 -15.98 11.95
CA LEU A 34 8.82 -16.73 10.85
C LEU A 34 8.26 -18.08 11.34
N GLU A 35 9.00 -18.83 12.17
CA GLU A 35 8.52 -20.10 12.74
C GLU A 35 7.32 -19.86 13.66
N LYS A 36 7.36 -18.80 14.49
CA LYS A 36 6.23 -18.45 15.35
C LYS A 36 4.98 -18.13 14.53
N ALA A 37 5.12 -17.27 13.48
CA ALA A 37 4.00 -16.94 12.60
C ALA A 37 3.41 -18.16 11.91
N ARG A 38 4.26 -19.03 11.35
CA ARG A 38 3.82 -20.26 10.67
C ARG A 38 3.15 -21.24 11.63
N THR A 39 3.61 -21.30 12.87
CA THR A 39 2.96 -22.12 13.92
C THR A 39 1.57 -21.58 14.25
N LEU A 40 1.42 -20.27 14.42
CA LEU A 40 0.11 -19.62 14.63
C LEU A 40 -0.83 -19.89 13.45
N ILE A 41 -0.34 -19.73 12.22
CA ILE A 41 -1.12 -20.01 11.01
C ILE A 41 -1.53 -21.50 10.97
N ALA A 42 -0.63 -22.42 11.31
CA ALA A 42 -0.92 -23.85 11.29
C ALA A 42 -1.97 -24.28 12.32
N GLN A 43 -2.04 -23.59 13.46
CA GLN A 43 -2.97 -23.89 14.55
C GLN A 43 -4.34 -23.23 14.38
N ALA A 44 -4.43 -22.19 13.57
CA ALA A 44 -5.66 -21.41 13.42
C ALA A 44 -6.68 -22.10 12.50
N SER A 45 -7.96 -22.01 12.90
CA SER A 45 -9.12 -22.51 12.16
C SER A 45 -9.94 -21.39 11.51
N HIS A 46 -9.96 -20.19 12.12
CA HIS A 46 -10.73 -19.04 11.66
C HIS A 46 -9.82 -17.82 11.48
N ILE A 47 -9.27 -17.68 10.29
CA ILE A 47 -8.28 -16.64 9.99
C ILE A 47 -8.95 -15.45 9.32
N ILE A 48 -8.66 -14.26 9.84
CA ILE A 48 -9.01 -12.97 9.22
C ILE A 48 -7.74 -12.32 8.68
N ILE A 49 -7.73 -12.00 7.39
CA ILE A 49 -6.74 -11.14 6.77
C ILE A 49 -7.38 -9.77 6.62
N THR A 50 -6.67 -8.70 6.98
CA THR A 50 -7.20 -7.33 6.87
C THR A 50 -6.12 -6.36 6.43
N THR A 51 -6.54 -5.29 5.77
CA THR A 51 -5.69 -4.22 5.26
C THR A 51 -6.32 -2.85 5.46
N HIS A 52 -5.63 -1.76 5.09
CA HIS A 52 -6.02 -0.39 5.43
C HIS A 52 -7.29 0.12 4.73
N MET A 53 -7.86 1.23 5.24
CA MET A 53 -8.96 1.96 4.61
C MET A 53 -8.58 2.51 3.24
N ALA A 54 -9.53 2.48 2.29
CA ALA A 54 -9.33 2.79 0.88
C ALA A 54 -8.21 1.94 0.28
N PRO A 55 -8.42 0.59 0.28
CA PRO A 55 -7.39 -0.34 -0.17
C PRO A 55 -6.94 -0.04 -1.60
N ASP A 56 -5.65 0.05 -1.78
CA ASP A 56 -4.99 0.20 -3.07
C ASP A 56 -4.51 -1.15 -3.60
N GLY A 57 -3.61 -1.14 -4.59
CA GLY A 57 -3.17 -2.38 -5.20
C GLY A 57 -2.22 -3.20 -4.33
N ASP A 58 -1.44 -2.58 -3.43
CA ASP A 58 -0.58 -3.32 -2.50
C ASP A 58 -1.39 -3.89 -1.35
N ALA A 59 -2.33 -3.13 -0.81
CA ALA A 59 -3.28 -3.59 0.20
C ALA A 59 -4.07 -4.82 -0.27
N MET A 60 -4.63 -4.77 -1.48
CA MET A 60 -5.35 -5.90 -2.08
C MET A 60 -4.40 -7.03 -2.49
N GLY A 61 -3.23 -6.69 -3.04
CA GLY A 61 -2.22 -7.64 -3.50
C GLY A 61 -1.66 -8.49 -2.36
N SER A 62 -1.21 -7.86 -1.30
CA SER A 62 -0.65 -8.54 -0.12
C SER A 62 -1.69 -9.41 0.60
N ALA A 63 -2.91 -8.87 0.82
CA ALA A 63 -3.97 -9.60 1.48
C ALA A 63 -4.44 -10.82 0.66
N LEU A 64 -4.69 -10.64 -0.64
CA LEU A 64 -5.13 -11.73 -1.53
C LEU A 64 -4.01 -12.75 -1.82
N ALA A 65 -2.75 -12.35 -1.80
CA ALA A 65 -1.63 -13.29 -1.92
C ALA A 65 -1.58 -14.24 -0.71
N MET A 66 -1.72 -13.69 0.51
CA MET A 66 -1.82 -14.49 1.74
C MET A 66 -3.05 -15.40 1.71
N TYR A 67 -4.21 -14.88 1.27
CA TYR A 67 -5.43 -15.66 1.10
C TYR A 67 -5.21 -16.86 0.16
N ASN A 68 -4.71 -16.59 -1.08
CA ASN A 68 -4.49 -17.65 -2.06
C ASN A 68 -3.47 -18.69 -1.61
N TRP A 69 -2.41 -18.26 -0.92
CA TRP A 69 -1.42 -19.20 -0.35
C TRP A 69 -2.04 -20.10 0.70
N MET A 70 -2.82 -19.56 1.65
CA MET A 70 -3.43 -20.36 2.72
C MET A 70 -4.61 -21.22 2.26
N SER A 71 -5.26 -20.85 1.16
CA SER A 71 -6.37 -21.59 0.54
C SER A 71 -5.91 -22.65 -0.46
N ASP A 72 -4.60 -22.81 -0.64
CA ASP A 72 -4.03 -23.87 -1.48
C ASP A 72 -4.32 -25.24 -0.85
N GLU A 73 -5.03 -26.10 -1.59
CA GLU A 73 -5.40 -27.45 -1.15
C GLU A 73 -4.18 -28.31 -0.74
N ARG A 74 -3.00 -28.01 -1.31
CA ARG A 74 -1.75 -28.71 -0.98
C ARG A 74 -1.23 -28.36 0.42
N LEU A 75 -1.68 -27.24 1.00
CA LEU A 75 -1.34 -26.78 2.34
C LEU A 75 -2.48 -27.07 3.33
N ALA A 76 -3.57 -27.68 2.87
CA ALA A 76 -4.73 -27.98 3.68
C ALA A 76 -4.34 -28.91 4.85
N ILE A 77 -4.36 -28.34 6.05
CA ILE A 77 -4.28 -29.09 7.31
C ILE A 77 -5.63 -29.76 7.52
N SER A 78 -5.64 -30.98 8.00
CA SER A 78 -6.86 -31.74 8.28
C SER A 78 -7.80 -30.99 9.23
N GLY A 79 -8.94 -30.48 8.70
CA GLY A 79 -9.97 -29.73 9.46
C GLY A 79 -10.70 -28.69 8.61
N GLU A 80 -11.87 -28.26 9.07
CA GLU A 80 -12.60 -27.14 8.47
C GLU A 80 -11.87 -25.82 8.80
N ARG A 81 -11.00 -25.36 7.90
CA ARG A 81 -10.33 -24.07 8.00
C ARG A 81 -11.08 -23.03 7.18
N THR A 82 -11.32 -21.85 7.76
CA THR A 82 -11.87 -20.71 7.05
C THR A 82 -10.88 -19.57 7.02
N VAL A 83 -10.65 -19.01 5.83
CA VAL A 83 -9.83 -17.81 5.63
C VAL A 83 -10.73 -16.76 4.98
N ASN A 84 -10.82 -15.58 5.56
CA ASN A 84 -11.62 -14.49 5.02
C ASN A 84 -10.75 -13.21 4.94
N VAL A 85 -10.95 -12.43 3.88
CA VAL A 85 -10.32 -11.11 3.75
C VAL A 85 -11.36 -10.05 4.10
N LEU A 86 -11.06 -9.21 5.09
CA LEU A 86 -11.92 -8.11 5.51
C LEU A 86 -11.24 -6.79 5.18
N VAL A 87 -11.95 -5.93 4.44
CA VAL A 87 -11.51 -4.56 4.16
C VAL A 87 -12.47 -3.57 4.78
N PRO A 88 -12.00 -2.40 5.31
CA PRO A 88 -12.87 -1.45 6.01
C PRO A 88 -13.95 -0.85 5.12
N ASN A 89 -13.61 -0.52 3.88
CA ASN A 89 -14.49 0.14 2.92
C ASN A 89 -14.23 -0.33 1.50
N ALA A 90 -15.01 0.17 0.54
CA ALA A 90 -14.89 -0.23 -0.86
C ALA A 90 -13.50 0.09 -1.43
N PHE A 91 -12.99 -0.83 -2.23
CA PHE A 91 -11.79 -0.70 -3.04
C PHE A 91 -12.15 -0.42 -4.51
N PRO A 92 -11.20 0.02 -5.35
CA PRO A 92 -11.43 0.30 -6.76
C PRO A 92 -11.96 -0.92 -7.53
N GLU A 93 -13.04 -0.73 -8.33
CA GLU A 93 -13.68 -1.81 -9.11
C GLU A 93 -12.70 -2.51 -10.08
N PHE A 94 -11.65 -1.81 -10.52
CA PHE A 94 -10.63 -2.40 -11.40
C PHE A 94 -9.71 -3.41 -10.73
N PHE A 95 -9.93 -3.74 -9.44
CA PHE A 95 -9.33 -4.89 -8.77
C PHE A 95 -10.26 -6.12 -8.69
N ASN A 96 -11.50 -6.03 -9.16
CA ASN A 96 -12.48 -7.14 -9.09
C ASN A 96 -12.06 -8.40 -9.87
N TRP A 97 -11.04 -8.34 -10.69
CA TRP A 97 -10.49 -9.48 -11.42
C TRP A 97 -9.42 -10.26 -10.62
N MET A 98 -8.94 -9.72 -9.52
CA MET A 98 -7.86 -10.35 -8.74
C MET A 98 -8.29 -11.70 -8.18
N PRO A 99 -7.41 -12.73 -8.27
CA PRO A 99 -7.72 -14.05 -7.73
C PRO A 99 -8.05 -14.01 -6.23
N GLY A 100 -9.19 -14.59 -5.85
CA GLY A 100 -9.66 -14.63 -4.45
C GLY A 100 -10.50 -13.43 -4.02
N VAL A 101 -10.73 -12.44 -4.89
CA VAL A 101 -11.50 -11.23 -4.57
C VAL A 101 -12.95 -11.52 -4.17
N GLU A 102 -13.52 -12.62 -4.60
CA GLU A 102 -14.85 -13.10 -4.23
C GLU A 102 -14.99 -13.44 -2.73
N ASN A 103 -13.86 -13.57 -2.02
CA ASN A 103 -13.81 -13.82 -0.57
C ASN A 103 -13.48 -12.56 0.24
N VAL A 104 -13.52 -11.39 -0.40
CA VAL A 104 -13.34 -10.11 0.27
C VAL A 104 -14.66 -9.58 0.79
N HIS A 105 -14.72 -9.33 2.09
CA HIS A 105 -15.87 -8.73 2.77
C HIS A 105 -15.61 -7.26 3.06
N VAL A 106 -16.50 -6.40 2.60
CA VAL A 106 -16.41 -4.95 2.83
C VAL A 106 -17.20 -4.59 4.09
N TYR A 107 -16.51 -4.20 5.17
CA TYR A 107 -17.14 -3.91 6.45
C TYR A 107 -18.25 -2.86 6.38
N GLU A 108 -18.07 -1.78 5.62
CA GLU A 108 -19.11 -0.76 5.45
C GLU A 108 -20.42 -1.33 4.86
N LYS A 109 -20.33 -2.39 4.05
CA LYS A 109 -21.49 -3.00 3.36
C LYS A 109 -22.10 -4.16 4.13
N GLU A 110 -21.27 -4.93 4.87
CA GLU A 110 -21.64 -6.21 5.48
C GLU A 110 -21.32 -6.25 6.99
N GLN A 111 -21.61 -5.16 7.72
CA GLN A 111 -21.14 -4.97 9.10
C GLN A 111 -21.45 -6.16 10.02
N GLU A 112 -22.67 -6.69 10.03
CA GLU A 112 -23.05 -7.78 10.94
C GLU A 112 -22.33 -9.07 10.59
N ARG A 113 -22.16 -9.37 9.31
CA ARG A 113 -21.35 -10.52 8.86
C ARG A 113 -19.90 -10.37 9.27
N CYS A 114 -19.30 -9.22 9.01
CA CYS A 114 -17.91 -8.94 9.37
C CYS A 114 -17.68 -9.00 10.89
N LYS A 115 -18.61 -8.49 11.70
CA LYS A 115 -18.57 -8.60 13.17
C LYS A 115 -18.56 -10.07 13.59
N SER A 116 -19.47 -10.88 13.05
CA SER A 116 -19.55 -12.31 13.35
C SER A 116 -18.27 -13.06 12.94
N LEU A 117 -17.63 -12.69 11.83
CA LEU A 117 -16.34 -13.26 11.41
C LEU A 117 -15.22 -12.87 12.39
N ILE A 118 -15.15 -11.60 12.79
CA ILE A 118 -14.16 -11.08 13.75
C ILE A 118 -14.31 -11.78 15.10
N ASP A 119 -15.56 -11.94 15.59
CA ASP A 119 -15.83 -12.56 16.89
C ASP A 119 -15.43 -14.05 16.96
N LYS A 120 -15.37 -14.73 15.80
CA LYS A 120 -14.94 -16.14 15.68
C LYS A 120 -13.45 -16.30 15.38
N ALA A 121 -12.77 -15.21 15.02
CA ALA A 121 -11.38 -15.27 14.59
C ALA A 121 -10.46 -15.76 15.70
N ASP A 122 -9.61 -16.71 15.37
CA ASP A 122 -8.54 -17.22 16.22
C ASP A 122 -7.14 -16.81 15.73
N LEU A 123 -7.07 -16.08 14.60
CA LEU A 123 -5.86 -15.42 14.09
C LEU A 123 -6.22 -14.23 13.22
N PHE A 124 -5.50 -13.12 13.40
CA PHE A 124 -5.50 -11.97 12.49
C PHE A 124 -4.18 -11.86 11.75
N ILE A 125 -4.24 -11.66 10.44
CA ILE A 125 -3.10 -11.29 9.59
C ILE A 125 -3.34 -9.90 9.06
N CYS A 126 -2.49 -8.98 9.44
CA CYS A 126 -2.55 -7.56 9.16
C CYS A 126 -1.56 -7.25 8.06
N THR A 127 -2.02 -6.79 6.90
CA THR A 127 -1.14 -6.44 5.77
C THR A 127 -1.27 -4.98 5.40
N ASP A 128 -0.13 -4.34 5.14
CA ASP A 128 -0.04 -3.01 4.57
C ASP A 128 -0.64 -1.89 5.43
N PHE A 129 -0.44 -1.95 6.74
CA PHE A 129 -0.70 -0.84 7.66
C PHE A 129 0.11 -0.96 8.94
N ASN A 130 0.57 0.17 9.46
CA ASN A 130 1.42 0.29 10.65
C ASN A 130 0.67 0.60 11.95
N ASP A 131 -0.61 1.00 11.87
CA ASP A 131 -1.44 1.39 13.04
C ASP A 131 -2.87 0.85 12.83
N PRO A 132 -3.45 0.13 13.82
CA PRO A 132 -4.83 -0.37 13.78
C PRO A 132 -5.89 0.71 13.52
N LYS A 133 -5.61 1.97 13.77
CA LYS A 133 -6.50 3.09 13.42
C LYS A 133 -6.75 3.18 11.91
N ARG A 134 -5.81 2.71 11.08
CA ARG A 134 -5.94 2.73 9.63
C ARG A 134 -6.96 1.74 9.08
N ILE A 135 -7.44 0.82 9.91
CA ILE A 135 -8.52 -0.12 9.57
C ILE A 135 -9.83 0.18 10.29
N GLY A 136 -9.93 1.36 10.93
CA GLY A 136 -11.16 1.88 11.54
C GLY A 136 -11.84 0.90 12.51
N PRO A 137 -13.17 0.67 12.38
CA PRO A 137 -13.91 -0.18 13.32
C PRO A 137 -13.43 -1.64 13.38
N ILE A 138 -12.79 -2.15 12.33
CA ILE A 138 -12.14 -3.48 12.35
C ILE A 138 -11.00 -3.47 13.38
N GLY A 139 -10.19 -2.39 13.40
CA GLY A 139 -9.05 -2.27 14.31
C GLY A 139 -9.45 -2.28 15.78
N GLU A 140 -10.51 -1.54 16.14
CA GLU A 140 -11.02 -1.54 17.51
C GLU A 140 -11.44 -2.94 17.97
N LYS A 141 -12.16 -3.68 17.12
CA LYS A 141 -12.61 -5.04 17.41
C LYS A 141 -11.46 -6.05 17.44
N MET A 142 -10.53 -5.94 16.50
CA MET A 142 -9.32 -6.77 16.45
C MET A 142 -8.48 -6.58 17.73
N LEU A 143 -8.30 -5.36 18.20
CA LEU A 143 -7.57 -5.08 19.43
C LEU A 143 -8.29 -5.59 20.69
N ALA A 144 -9.63 -5.62 20.69
CA ALA A 144 -10.42 -6.18 21.76
C ALA A 144 -10.40 -7.72 21.79
N SER A 145 -10.01 -8.38 20.68
CA SER A 145 -9.90 -9.83 20.59
C SER A 145 -8.59 -10.33 21.20
N SER A 146 -8.66 -11.47 21.91
CA SER A 146 -7.48 -12.19 22.42
C SER A 146 -6.74 -13.01 21.36
N ALA A 147 -7.30 -13.15 20.16
CA ALA A 147 -6.65 -13.88 19.07
C ALA A 147 -5.30 -13.23 18.70
N PRO A 148 -4.25 -14.03 18.44
CA PRO A 148 -2.95 -13.49 18.04
C PRO A 148 -3.02 -12.71 16.72
N LYS A 149 -2.07 -11.81 16.55
CA LYS A 149 -1.97 -10.89 15.42
C LYS A 149 -0.60 -11.00 14.78
N ILE A 150 -0.56 -11.15 13.46
CA ILE A 150 0.66 -11.11 12.64
C ILE A 150 0.59 -9.85 11.79
N LEU A 151 1.60 -8.99 11.86
CA LEU A 151 1.75 -7.81 11.03
C LEU A 151 2.76 -8.05 9.91
N ILE A 152 2.41 -7.68 8.68
CA ILE A 152 3.29 -7.66 7.49
C ILE A 152 3.13 -6.29 6.84
N ASP A 153 4.11 -5.41 7.02
CA ASP A 153 3.97 -3.99 6.68
C ASP A 153 5.30 -3.35 6.28
N HIS A 154 5.24 -2.29 5.47
CA HIS A 154 6.40 -1.51 5.06
C HIS A 154 6.27 0.00 5.40
N HIS A 155 5.27 0.39 6.16
CA HIS A 155 5.11 1.78 6.56
C HIS A 155 6.07 2.16 7.70
N LEU A 156 6.40 3.46 7.76
CA LEU A 156 7.21 4.04 8.84
C LEU A 156 6.45 4.05 10.17
N ASN A 157 7.19 3.95 11.29
CA ASN A 157 6.67 4.11 12.65
C ASN A 157 5.52 3.13 13.00
N PRO A 158 5.73 1.81 12.93
CA PRO A 158 4.73 0.84 13.31
C PRO A 158 4.39 0.94 14.80
N VAL A 159 3.10 0.77 15.13
CA VAL A 159 2.62 0.65 16.50
C VAL A 159 2.80 -0.80 16.98
N ASP A 160 3.23 -0.96 18.22
CA ASP A 160 3.39 -2.29 18.84
C ASP A 160 2.02 -2.84 19.29
N PHE A 161 1.39 -3.65 18.41
CA PHE A 161 0.08 -4.29 18.68
C PHE A 161 0.04 -5.78 18.29
N ALA A 162 1.05 -6.25 17.56
CA ALA A 162 1.04 -7.58 16.97
C ALA A 162 1.98 -8.53 17.73
N ASP A 163 1.57 -9.81 17.84
CA ASP A 163 2.35 -10.87 18.50
C ASP A 163 3.59 -11.30 17.68
N VAL A 164 3.51 -11.09 16.36
CA VAL A 164 4.60 -11.28 15.39
C VAL A 164 4.58 -10.12 14.41
N MET A 165 5.74 -9.54 14.14
CA MET A 165 5.84 -8.35 13.31
C MET A 165 6.94 -8.51 12.25
N PHE A 166 6.55 -8.34 10.98
CA PHE A 166 7.43 -8.21 9.82
C PHE A 166 7.23 -6.81 9.25
N SER A 167 7.96 -5.85 9.81
CA SER A 167 7.87 -4.44 9.41
C SER A 167 9.20 -3.99 8.83
N PHE A 168 9.22 -3.68 7.53
CA PHE A 168 10.42 -3.34 6.76
C PHE A 168 10.14 -2.10 5.91
N PRO A 169 10.39 -0.89 6.45
CA PRO A 169 10.17 0.36 5.69
C PRO A 169 11.03 0.49 4.42
N GLU A 170 12.09 -0.30 4.30
CA GLU A 170 12.93 -0.39 3.11
C GLU A 170 12.36 -1.28 2.00
N ALA A 171 11.35 -2.10 2.31
CA ALA A 171 10.65 -2.88 1.29
C ALA A 171 9.91 -1.99 0.30
N THR A 172 9.82 -2.43 -0.94
CA THR A 172 9.10 -1.70 -1.98
C THR A 172 7.59 -1.68 -1.73
N SER A 173 7.08 -2.71 -1.05
CA SER A 173 5.65 -2.90 -0.77
C SER A 173 5.45 -3.99 0.29
N ALA A 174 4.27 -4.06 0.90
CA ALA A 174 3.88 -5.18 1.77
C ALA A 174 3.81 -6.50 0.97
N SER A 175 3.47 -6.44 -0.31
CA SER A 175 3.48 -7.60 -1.22
C SER A 175 4.87 -8.20 -1.39
N GLU A 176 5.95 -7.40 -1.35
CA GLU A 176 7.32 -7.92 -1.36
C GLU A 176 7.58 -8.75 -0.09
N ILE A 177 7.17 -8.25 1.07
CA ILE A 177 7.38 -8.95 2.34
C ILE A 177 6.57 -10.24 2.37
N VAL A 178 5.32 -10.22 1.86
CA VAL A 178 4.47 -11.42 1.72
C VAL A 178 5.13 -12.45 0.80
N TYR A 179 5.72 -12.03 -0.33
CA TYR A 179 6.48 -12.93 -1.20
C TYR A 179 7.60 -13.64 -0.43
N ARG A 180 8.43 -12.87 0.29
CA ARG A 180 9.53 -13.41 1.10
C ARG A 180 9.03 -14.33 2.21
N PHE A 181 7.94 -13.96 2.90
CA PHE A 181 7.31 -14.77 3.92
C PHE A 181 6.90 -16.16 3.41
N ILE A 182 6.30 -16.21 2.23
CA ILE A 182 5.86 -17.47 1.62
C ILE A 182 7.05 -18.29 1.15
N THR A 183 8.02 -17.69 0.45
CA THR A 183 9.06 -18.42 -0.30
C THR A 183 10.30 -18.78 0.52
N THR A 184 10.50 -18.20 1.69
CA THR A 184 11.73 -18.40 2.51
C THR A 184 12.02 -19.89 2.83
N LYS A 185 11.01 -20.74 2.89
CA LYS A 185 11.18 -22.19 3.10
C LYS A 185 11.20 -23.01 1.80
N GLY A 186 11.41 -22.36 0.66
CA GLY A 186 11.43 -23.01 -0.64
C GLY A 186 10.04 -23.35 -1.19
N GLU A 187 8.97 -22.82 -0.57
CA GLU A 187 7.63 -22.95 -1.13
C GLU A 187 7.50 -22.13 -2.41
N ARG A 188 6.78 -22.67 -3.37
CA ARG A 188 6.51 -22.00 -4.64
C ARG A 188 5.13 -21.33 -4.60
N LEU A 189 5.09 -20.09 -5.01
CA LEU A 189 3.82 -19.41 -5.25
C LEU A 189 3.12 -20.00 -6.47
N GLU A 190 1.83 -20.28 -6.32
CA GLU A 190 0.96 -20.54 -7.45
C GLU A 190 0.67 -19.25 -8.22
N VAL A 191 0.26 -19.41 -9.48
CA VAL A 191 -0.01 -18.28 -10.38
C VAL A 191 -1.02 -17.29 -9.79
N LYS A 192 -1.99 -17.74 -8.99
CA LYS A 192 -2.97 -16.87 -8.31
C LYS A 192 -2.30 -15.94 -7.30
N GLY A 193 -1.53 -16.48 -6.36
CA GLY A 193 -0.77 -15.71 -5.40
C GLY A 193 0.29 -14.82 -6.06
N ALA A 194 1.00 -15.35 -7.06
CA ALA A 194 1.99 -14.61 -7.84
C ALA A 194 1.37 -13.40 -8.57
N THR A 195 0.15 -13.55 -9.09
CA THR A 195 -0.60 -12.46 -9.74
C THR A 195 -0.91 -11.36 -8.74
N CYS A 196 -1.36 -11.71 -7.52
CA CYS A 196 -1.64 -10.75 -6.46
C CYS A 196 -0.38 -10.00 -6.01
N ILE A 197 0.73 -10.73 -5.75
CA ILE A 197 2.03 -10.12 -5.41
C ILE A 197 2.48 -9.14 -6.50
N TYR A 198 2.46 -9.56 -7.76
CA TYR A 198 2.89 -8.69 -8.86
C TYR A 198 2.03 -7.42 -8.94
N THR A 199 0.72 -7.53 -8.70
CA THR A 199 -0.18 -6.37 -8.70
C THR A 199 0.23 -5.37 -7.62
N GLY A 200 0.50 -5.82 -6.39
CA GLY A 200 0.96 -4.95 -5.30
C GLY A 200 2.31 -4.29 -5.61
N LEU A 201 3.32 -5.05 -6.02
CA LEU A 201 4.62 -4.52 -6.43
C LEU A 201 4.51 -3.46 -7.53
N MET A 202 3.70 -3.75 -8.56
CA MET A 202 3.51 -2.86 -9.71
C MET A 202 2.81 -1.55 -9.32
N THR A 203 1.80 -1.61 -8.47
CA THR A 203 1.03 -0.42 -8.11
C THR A 203 1.78 0.48 -7.15
N ASP A 204 2.44 -0.09 -6.13
CA ASP A 204 3.13 0.69 -5.10
C ASP A 204 4.44 1.33 -5.61
N THR A 205 5.02 0.75 -6.65
CA THR A 205 6.20 1.32 -7.33
C THR A 205 5.84 2.21 -8.53
N GLY A 206 4.55 2.51 -8.75
CA GLY A 206 4.10 3.27 -9.92
C GLY A 206 4.56 2.65 -11.23
N ASN A 207 4.30 1.36 -11.40
CA ASN A 207 4.79 0.55 -12.52
C ASN A 207 6.32 0.58 -12.63
N PHE A 208 7.00 0.39 -11.49
CA PHE A 208 8.47 0.34 -11.38
C PHE A 208 9.18 1.65 -11.77
N SER A 209 8.49 2.78 -11.56
CA SER A 209 9.02 4.12 -11.87
C SER A 209 9.69 4.78 -10.67
N PHE A 210 9.39 4.34 -9.46
CA PHE A 210 9.99 4.82 -8.21
C PHE A 210 10.07 3.69 -7.17
N ASN A 211 10.90 3.87 -6.14
CA ASN A 211 11.15 2.87 -5.09
C ASN A 211 11.40 1.46 -5.65
N SER A 212 12.15 1.36 -6.76
CA SER A 212 12.31 0.12 -7.54
C SER A 212 13.74 -0.09 -8.03
N THR A 213 14.73 0.30 -7.22
CA THR A 213 16.16 0.20 -7.60
C THR A 213 16.86 -1.04 -7.04
N SER A 214 16.19 -1.85 -6.21
CA SER A 214 16.73 -3.10 -5.66
C SER A 214 16.80 -4.19 -6.73
N CYS A 215 17.92 -4.89 -6.83
CA CYS A 215 18.06 -6.05 -7.72
C CYS A 215 17.10 -7.18 -7.33
N GLU A 216 16.91 -7.38 -6.01
CA GLU A 216 16.01 -8.40 -5.47
C GLU A 216 14.58 -8.22 -5.94
N LEU A 217 14.10 -6.97 -6.07
CA LEU A 217 12.78 -6.71 -6.64
C LEU A 217 12.63 -7.32 -8.03
N TYR A 218 13.63 -7.14 -8.90
CA TYR A 218 13.59 -7.66 -10.27
C TYR A 218 13.80 -9.18 -10.31
N GLU A 219 14.54 -9.75 -9.36
CA GLU A 219 14.63 -11.20 -9.17
C GLU A 219 13.28 -11.77 -8.76
N ILE A 220 12.58 -11.14 -7.82
CA ILE A 220 11.21 -11.50 -7.44
C ILE A 220 10.28 -11.44 -8.66
N ILE A 221 10.32 -10.35 -9.42
CA ILE A 221 9.50 -10.21 -10.64
C ILE A 221 9.80 -11.35 -11.64
N ALA A 222 11.07 -11.71 -11.82
CA ALA A 222 11.46 -12.81 -12.68
C ALA A 222 10.89 -14.16 -12.20
N GLU A 223 10.88 -14.41 -10.88
CA GLU A 223 10.28 -15.62 -10.31
C GLU A 223 8.74 -15.62 -10.46
N LEU A 224 8.08 -14.49 -10.29
CA LEU A 224 6.64 -14.36 -10.53
C LEU A 224 6.28 -14.65 -11.99
N ILE A 225 7.10 -14.17 -12.95
CA ILE A 225 6.93 -14.48 -14.39
C ILE A 225 7.15 -15.98 -14.64
N ARG A 226 8.14 -16.61 -13.99
CA ARG A 226 8.36 -18.07 -14.07
C ARG A 226 7.21 -18.87 -13.46
N ALA A 227 6.51 -18.33 -12.46
CA ALA A 227 5.30 -18.91 -11.91
C ALA A 227 4.12 -18.89 -12.90
N GLY A 228 4.24 -18.13 -14.00
CA GLY A 228 3.27 -18.13 -15.10
C GLY A 228 2.30 -16.96 -15.11
N ILE A 229 2.59 -15.86 -14.39
CA ILE A 229 1.75 -14.66 -14.46
C ILE A 229 1.76 -14.08 -15.88
N LYS A 230 0.66 -13.46 -16.26
CA LYS A 230 0.52 -12.72 -17.51
C LYS A 230 0.65 -11.22 -17.23
N LYS A 231 1.88 -10.75 -17.13
CA LYS A 231 2.24 -9.38 -16.75
C LYS A 231 1.46 -8.31 -17.52
N ASP A 232 1.33 -8.48 -18.83
CA ASP A 232 0.66 -7.50 -19.69
C ASP A 232 -0.86 -7.48 -19.44
N ASP A 233 -1.47 -8.63 -19.14
CA ASP A 233 -2.89 -8.72 -18.78
C ASP A 233 -3.13 -8.01 -17.43
N ILE A 234 -2.23 -8.19 -16.47
CA ILE A 234 -2.29 -7.49 -15.15
C ILE A 234 -2.18 -5.98 -15.36
N TYR A 235 -1.19 -5.53 -16.12
CA TYR A 235 -1.02 -4.12 -16.46
C TYR A 235 -2.29 -3.53 -17.10
N ASN A 236 -2.84 -4.23 -18.09
CA ASN A 236 -4.05 -3.79 -18.77
C ASN A 236 -5.25 -3.74 -17.84
N ALA A 237 -5.39 -4.70 -16.94
CA ALA A 237 -6.48 -4.75 -15.98
C ALA A 237 -6.43 -3.62 -14.93
N VAL A 238 -5.24 -3.11 -14.61
CA VAL A 238 -5.07 -2.01 -13.63
C VAL A 238 -5.05 -0.64 -14.30
N PHE A 239 -4.29 -0.47 -15.40
CA PHE A 239 -4.01 0.85 -15.97
C PHE A 239 -4.78 1.17 -17.25
N ASN A 240 -5.33 0.15 -17.96
CA ASN A 240 -6.02 0.33 -19.23
C ASN A 240 -7.53 0.04 -19.15
N GLN A 241 -8.14 0.16 -17.96
CA GLN A 241 -9.57 -0.02 -17.72
C GLN A 241 -10.28 1.28 -17.33
N TYR A 242 -9.71 2.42 -17.71
CA TYR A 242 -10.28 3.71 -17.35
C TYR A 242 -11.57 3.96 -18.12
N SER A 243 -12.61 4.35 -17.40
CA SER A 243 -13.85 4.83 -18.00
C SER A 243 -13.61 6.15 -18.73
N THR A 244 -14.47 6.46 -19.71
CA THR A 244 -14.46 7.77 -20.38
C THR A 244 -14.62 8.91 -19.36
N ASP A 245 -15.43 8.73 -18.33
CA ASP A 245 -15.66 9.72 -17.29
C ASP A 245 -14.41 9.94 -16.43
N ARG A 246 -13.67 8.88 -16.06
CA ARG A 246 -12.36 8.97 -15.39
C ARG A 246 -11.36 9.77 -16.23
N VAL A 247 -11.25 9.48 -17.53
CA VAL A 247 -10.32 10.19 -18.41
C VAL A 247 -10.69 11.67 -18.54
N ARG A 248 -12.01 11.97 -18.66
CA ARG A 248 -12.52 13.35 -18.72
C ARG A 248 -12.29 14.09 -17.40
N LEU A 249 -12.54 13.44 -16.25
CA LEU A 249 -12.29 13.99 -14.92
C LEU A 249 -10.80 14.34 -14.76
N SER A 250 -9.89 13.44 -15.15
CA SER A 250 -8.45 13.69 -15.11
C SER A 250 -8.03 14.88 -15.99
N GLY A 251 -8.55 14.93 -17.23
CA GLY A 251 -8.33 16.06 -18.12
C GLY A 251 -8.85 17.39 -17.54
N TYR A 252 -10.05 17.39 -16.95
CA TYR A 252 -10.60 18.55 -16.26
C TYR A 252 -9.74 18.98 -15.07
N ALA A 253 -9.34 18.03 -14.23
CA ALA A 253 -8.51 18.28 -13.06
C ALA A 253 -7.16 18.92 -13.44
N LEU A 254 -6.49 18.41 -14.47
CA LEU A 254 -5.20 18.93 -14.93
C LEU A 254 -5.33 20.27 -15.63
N TYR A 255 -6.32 20.41 -16.52
CA TYR A 255 -6.44 21.63 -17.34
C TYR A 255 -7.10 22.79 -16.60
N ARG A 256 -8.13 22.54 -15.78
CA ARG A 256 -8.95 23.59 -15.17
C ARG A 256 -8.67 23.80 -13.69
N LYS A 257 -8.21 22.79 -12.97
CA LYS A 257 -8.13 22.80 -11.50
C LYS A 257 -6.70 22.82 -10.98
N MET A 258 -5.72 22.39 -11.78
CA MET A 258 -4.33 22.42 -11.39
C MET A 258 -3.83 23.87 -11.30
N ARG A 259 -3.27 24.20 -10.15
CA ARG A 259 -2.54 25.45 -9.89
C ARG A 259 -1.08 25.11 -9.70
N ILE A 260 -0.20 25.90 -10.30
CA ILE A 260 1.25 25.78 -10.12
C ILE A 260 1.73 26.97 -9.30
N TYR A 261 2.62 26.71 -8.36
CA TYR A 261 3.35 27.67 -7.54
C TYR A 261 4.83 27.59 -7.95
N PRO A 262 5.26 28.31 -9.02
CA PRO A 262 6.56 28.08 -9.66
C PRO A 262 7.74 28.30 -8.70
N GLU A 263 7.69 29.34 -7.86
CA GLU A 263 8.74 29.68 -6.90
C GLU A 263 8.93 28.61 -5.81
N HIS A 264 7.97 27.69 -5.69
CA HIS A 264 7.97 26.61 -4.70
C HIS A 264 8.00 25.22 -5.34
N HIS A 265 8.11 25.13 -6.67
CA HIS A 265 8.10 23.87 -7.40
C HIS A 265 6.93 22.94 -7.02
N LEU A 266 5.76 23.53 -6.74
CA LEU A 266 4.63 22.90 -6.12
C LEU A 266 3.38 23.00 -7.00
N SER A 267 2.61 21.93 -7.07
CA SER A 267 1.29 21.91 -7.69
C SER A 267 0.19 21.61 -6.66
N LEU A 268 -0.99 22.17 -6.89
CA LEU A 268 -2.22 21.86 -6.16
C LEU A 268 -3.33 21.56 -7.15
N ILE A 269 -4.01 20.44 -6.97
CA ILE A 269 -5.27 20.10 -7.66
C ILE A 269 -6.37 19.99 -6.62
N THR A 270 -7.55 20.57 -6.90
CA THR A 270 -8.73 20.47 -6.02
C THR A 270 -9.95 20.02 -6.80
N LEU A 271 -10.73 19.09 -6.25
CA LEU A 271 -12.01 18.65 -6.81
C LEU A 271 -13.07 18.68 -5.72
N SER A 272 -14.14 19.46 -5.96
CA SER A 272 -15.32 19.48 -5.09
C SER A 272 -16.20 18.25 -5.32
N ALA A 273 -17.10 17.98 -4.39
CA ALA A 273 -18.06 16.90 -4.51
C ALA A 273 -18.99 17.08 -5.75
N ASP A 274 -19.38 18.31 -6.06
CA ASP A 274 -20.21 18.62 -7.25
C ASP A 274 -19.44 18.37 -8.55
N GLU A 275 -18.13 18.64 -8.57
CA GLU A 275 -17.27 18.35 -9.72
C GLU A 275 -17.08 16.85 -9.91
N LEU A 276 -16.92 16.09 -8.83
CA LEU A 276 -16.86 14.63 -8.86
C LEU A 276 -18.18 14.03 -9.38
N ASP A 277 -19.34 14.50 -8.89
CA ASP A 277 -20.65 14.04 -9.34
C ASP A 277 -20.88 14.33 -10.84
N ARG A 278 -20.44 15.49 -11.34
CA ARG A 278 -20.54 15.85 -12.75
C ARG A 278 -19.86 14.86 -13.68
N TYR A 279 -18.80 14.22 -13.22
CA TYR A 279 -18.03 13.21 -13.97
C TYR A 279 -18.36 11.78 -13.54
N HIS A 280 -19.48 11.55 -12.84
CA HIS A 280 -19.92 10.24 -12.36
C HIS A 280 -18.80 9.46 -11.63
N TYR A 281 -18.05 10.18 -10.78
CA TYR A 281 -16.92 9.66 -10.06
C TYR A 281 -17.21 8.32 -9.36
N LYS A 282 -16.34 7.37 -9.53
CA LYS A 282 -16.29 6.12 -8.78
C LYS A 282 -15.01 6.03 -7.96
N VAL A 283 -15.05 5.22 -6.89
CA VAL A 283 -13.85 4.94 -6.07
C VAL A 283 -12.73 4.41 -6.97
N GLY A 284 -11.56 5.04 -6.91
CA GLY A 284 -10.42 4.74 -7.77
C GLY A 284 -10.23 5.66 -8.98
N ASP A 285 -11.25 6.45 -9.40
CA ASP A 285 -11.14 7.30 -10.59
C ASP A 285 -10.11 8.44 -10.46
N THR A 286 -9.73 8.80 -9.24
CA THR A 286 -8.67 9.79 -8.96
C THR A 286 -7.33 9.16 -8.60
N GLU A 287 -7.21 7.83 -8.68
CA GLU A 287 -5.95 7.14 -8.42
C GLU A 287 -4.88 7.56 -9.43
N GLY A 288 -3.69 7.89 -8.91
CA GLY A 288 -2.57 8.37 -9.72
C GLY A 288 -2.65 9.86 -10.14
N LEU A 289 -3.79 10.55 -10.00
CA LEU A 289 -3.95 11.93 -10.41
C LEU A 289 -2.94 12.87 -9.74
N VAL A 290 -2.64 12.65 -8.47
CA VAL A 290 -1.64 13.43 -7.71
C VAL A 290 -0.22 13.29 -8.26
N ASN A 291 0.10 12.20 -8.97
CA ASN A 291 1.43 11.99 -9.53
C ASN A 291 1.63 12.73 -10.87
N MET A 292 0.55 13.04 -11.58
CA MET A 292 0.65 13.61 -12.93
C MET A 292 1.37 14.95 -12.99
N PRO A 293 1.18 15.90 -12.06
CA PRO A 293 1.94 17.16 -12.08
C PRO A 293 3.45 16.99 -11.89
N LEU A 294 3.90 15.92 -11.25
CA LEU A 294 5.34 15.62 -11.09
C LEU A 294 6.05 15.27 -12.41
N GLN A 295 5.31 15.14 -13.52
CA GLN A 295 5.87 15.00 -14.86
C GLN A 295 6.31 16.36 -15.46
N ILE A 296 5.94 17.46 -14.83
CA ILE A 296 6.41 18.81 -15.22
C ILE A 296 7.82 18.99 -14.65
N SER A 297 8.78 19.37 -15.48
CA SER A 297 10.21 19.40 -15.14
C SER A 297 10.55 20.21 -13.88
N ASP A 298 9.79 21.26 -13.59
CA ASP A 298 10.04 22.16 -12.47
C ASP A 298 9.05 21.99 -11.31
N VAL A 299 8.31 20.86 -11.27
CA VAL A 299 7.38 20.53 -10.18
C VAL A 299 7.90 19.34 -9.40
N TYR A 300 8.29 19.57 -8.16
CA TYR A 300 8.83 18.54 -7.25
C TYR A 300 7.87 18.10 -6.15
N TYR A 301 6.81 18.88 -5.93
CA TYR A 301 5.76 18.61 -4.97
C TYR A 301 4.39 18.65 -5.65
N SER A 302 3.54 17.72 -5.29
CA SER A 302 2.16 17.71 -5.77
C SER A 302 1.20 17.40 -4.64
N VAL A 303 0.13 18.19 -4.55
CA VAL A 303 -0.95 18.01 -3.58
C VAL A 303 -2.26 17.92 -4.32
N PHE A 304 -3.05 16.93 -3.96
CA PHE A 304 -4.40 16.73 -4.49
C PHE A 304 -5.39 16.71 -3.34
N MET A 305 -6.45 17.51 -3.43
CA MET A 305 -7.53 17.59 -2.46
C MET A 305 -8.84 17.22 -3.15
N ARG A 306 -9.61 16.32 -2.54
CA ARG A 306 -10.96 16.00 -2.99
C ARG A 306 -11.94 16.03 -1.82
N GLU A 307 -13.11 16.56 -2.10
CA GLU A 307 -14.21 16.61 -1.16
C GLU A 307 -15.03 15.31 -1.18
N GLU A 308 -15.25 14.75 0.01
CA GLU A 308 -16.25 13.72 0.25
C GLU A 308 -17.42 14.36 1.00
N ARG A 309 -18.65 14.25 0.46
CA ARG A 309 -19.83 14.83 1.12
C ARG A 309 -20.00 14.32 2.54
N ALA A 310 -20.53 15.18 3.39
CA ALA A 310 -20.92 14.80 4.74
C ALA A 310 -21.85 13.57 4.71
N LYS A 311 -21.50 12.54 5.48
CA LYS A 311 -22.38 11.38 5.67
C LYS A 311 -23.49 11.72 6.68
N PRO A 312 -24.63 11.01 6.66
CA PRO A 312 -25.66 11.17 7.69
C PRO A 312 -25.04 11.06 9.09
N GLY A 313 -25.28 12.08 9.93
CA GLY A 313 -24.72 12.15 11.29
C GLY A 313 -23.37 12.87 11.41
N THR A 314 -22.74 13.27 10.28
CA THR A 314 -21.53 14.11 10.32
C THR A 314 -21.87 15.56 9.94
N PRO A 315 -21.39 16.57 10.70
CA PRO A 315 -21.77 17.96 10.47
C PRO A 315 -21.05 18.64 9.30
N LYS A 316 -20.01 18.04 8.75
CA LYS A 316 -19.13 18.65 7.73
C LYS A 316 -18.69 17.63 6.70
N SER A 317 -18.43 18.12 5.47
CA SER A 317 -17.70 17.36 4.44
C SER A 317 -16.30 17.03 4.92
N ARG A 318 -15.75 15.93 4.40
CA ARG A 318 -14.39 15.49 4.63
C ARG A 318 -13.56 15.81 3.39
N ILE A 319 -12.46 16.49 3.56
CA ILE A 319 -11.50 16.75 2.49
C ILE A 319 -10.35 15.76 2.63
N ARG A 320 -10.25 14.84 1.69
CA ARG A 320 -9.10 13.93 1.59
C ARG A 320 -7.98 14.60 0.82
N ILE A 321 -6.77 14.44 1.34
CA ILE A 321 -5.60 15.12 0.80
C ILE A 321 -4.54 14.06 0.52
N SER A 322 -3.98 14.10 -0.69
CA SER A 322 -2.85 13.27 -1.09
C SER A 322 -1.64 14.16 -1.37
N PHE A 323 -0.50 13.75 -0.87
CA PHE A 323 0.77 14.43 -1.04
C PHE A 323 1.75 13.53 -1.78
N ARG A 324 2.47 14.08 -2.74
CA ARG A 324 3.58 13.41 -3.42
C ARG A 324 4.75 14.38 -3.59
N SER A 325 5.94 13.81 -3.61
CA SER A 325 7.16 14.57 -3.90
C SER A 325 8.22 13.71 -4.58
N GLN A 326 9.29 14.35 -5.04
CA GLN A 326 10.42 13.69 -5.70
C GLN A 326 11.71 13.92 -4.94
N GLY A 327 12.61 12.92 -4.96
CA GLY A 327 13.93 13.00 -4.34
C GLY A 327 13.87 13.16 -2.81
N ASP A 328 14.83 13.86 -2.24
CA ASP A 328 14.93 14.12 -0.79
C ASP A 328 14.04 15.31 -0.35
N ARG A 329 12.72 15.14 -0.52
CA ARG A 329 11.70 16.16 -0.23
C ARG A 329 10.52 15.55 0.52
N PRO A 330 10.67 15.21 1.81
CA PRO A 330 9.64 14.52 2.56
C PRO A 330 8.38 15.37 2.75
N VAL A 331 7.20 14.78 2.52
CA VAL A 331 5.88 15.40 2.72
C VAL A 331 5.07 14.78 3.85
N ASN A 332 5.54 13.65 4.42
CA ASN A 332 4.86 12.94 5.50
C ASN A 332 4.76 13.76 6.80
N ILE A 333 5.78 14.57 7.09
CA ILE A 333 5.78 15.47 8.25
C ILE A 333 4.67 16.52 8.10
N TRP A 334 4.55 17.12 6.90
CA TRP A 334 3.49 18.08 6.62
C TRP A 334 2.10 17.44 6.72
N ALA A 335 1.92 16.26 6.15
CA ALA A 335 0.68 15.50 6.24
C ALA A 335 0.29 15.20 7.70
N SER A 336 1.24 14.79 8.54
CA SER A 336 0.97 14.42 9.94
C SER A 336 0.74 15.63 10.85
N GLU A 337 1.55 16.68 10.74
CA GLU A 337 1.46 17.85 11.63
C GLU A 337 0.22 18.72 11.36
N ILE A 338 -0.22 18.82 10.11
CA ILE A 338 -1.24 19.77 9.69
C ILE A 338 -2.55 19.10 9.28
N PHE A 339 -2.49 17.93 8.65
CA PHE A 339 -3.63 17.33 7.98
C PHE A 339 -4.04 15.98 8.59
N HIS A 340 -3.67 15.73 9.85
CA HIS A 340 -4.06 14.52 10.60
C HIS A 340 -3.80 13.22 9.84
N GLY A 341 -2.68 13.17 9.12
CA GLY A 341 -2.34 12.09 8.21
C GLY A 341 -0.99 11.45 8.48
N GLY A 342 -0.40 10.88 7.46
CA GLY A 342 0.90 10.20 7.48
C GLY A 342 1.15 9.40 6.22
N GLY A 343 2.17 8.56 6.23
CA GLY A 343 2.58 7.73 5.11
C GLY A 343 4.09 7.74 4.91
N HIS A 344 4.52 7.37 3.71
CA HIS A 344 5.93 7.38 3.32
C HIS A 344 6.46 8.80 3.11
N ALA A 345 7.79 8.96 3.14
CA ALA A 345 8.43 10.26 2.98
C ALA A 345 7.91 11.04 1.76
N ASN A 346 7.83 10.38 0.61
CA ASN A 346 7.43 11.00 -0.66
C ASN A 346 5.97 10.72 -1.07
N ALA A 347 5.21 9.94 -0.28
CA ALA A 347 3.83 9.57 -0.57
C ALA A 347 3.02 9.50 0.72
N SER A 348 2.23 10.52 0.99
CA SER A 348 1.46 10.65 2.23
C SER A 348 0.02 11.03 1.95
N GLY A 349 -0.85 10.76 2.91
CA GLY A 349 -2.23 11.18 2.90
C GLY A 349 -2.60 11.96 4.15
N GLY A 350 -3.71 12.68 4.09
CA GLY A 350 -4.27 13.38 5.24
C GLY A 350 -5.73 13.73 5.00
N GLU A 351 -6.35 14.33 6.02
CA GLU A 351 -7.72 14.77 5.93
C GLU A 351 -8.03 15.94 6.85
N ILE A 352 -9.02 16.70 6.47
CA ILE A 352 -9.65 17.69 7.36
C ILE A 352 -11.17 17.66 7.18
N PHE A 353 -11.89 18.15 8.17
CA PHE A 353 -13.36 18.31 8.10
C PHE A 353 -13.71 19.79 7.89
N GLY A 354 -14.33 20.11 6.76
CA GLY A 354 -14.67 21.47 6.36
C GLY A 354 -14.98 21.60 4.88
N THR A 355 -14.67 22.75 4.29
CA THR A 355 -14.81 23.00 2.85
C THR A 355 -13.45 22.94 2.14
N ILE A 356 -13.48 22.79 0.81
CA ILE A 356 -12.25 22.84 -0.01
C ILE A 356 -11.52 24.17 0.17
N GLU A 357 -12.25 25.28 0.26
CA GLU A 357 -11.67 26.62 0.45
C GLU A 357 -10.91 26.71 1.78
N GLN A 358 -11.47 26.14 2.86
CA GLN A 358 -10.78 26.06 4.15
C GLN A 358 -9.51 25.20 4.06
N ALA A 359 -9.56 24.08 3.35
CA ALA A 359 -8.40 23.23 3.13
C ALA A 359 -7.30 23.96 2.36
N VAL A 360 -7.67 24.68 1.29
CA VAL A 360 -6.75 25.49 0.49
C VAL A 360 -6.14 26.63 1.32
N GLN A 361 -6.92 27.31 2.17
CA GLN A 361 -6.37 28.35 3.07
C GLN A 361 -5.34 27.77 4.06
N ILE A 362 -5.59 26.61 4.63
CA ILE A 362 -4.63 25.93 5.51
C ILE A 362 -3.37 25.56 4.71
N PHE A 363 -3.55 25.01 3.53
CA PHE A 363 -2.45 24.65 2.63
C PHE A 363 -1.59 25.89 2.30
N GLU A 364 -2.20 26.99 1.81
CA GLU A 364 -1.48 28.20 1.41
C GLU A 364 -0.74 28.86 2.58
N LYS A 365 -1.28 28.76 3.79
CA LYS A 365 -0.63 29.26 5.02
C LYS A 365 0.55 28.38 5.46
N THR A 366 0.53 27.10 5.17
CA THR A 366 1.47 26.13 5.76
C THR A 366 2.56 25.66 4.82
N PHE A 367 2.30 25.57 3.49
CA PHE A 367 3.28 25.01 2.56
C PHE A 367 4.66 25.71 2.61
N PRO A 368 4.79 27.04 2.84
CA PRO A 368 6.11 27.66 2.86
C PRO A 368 7.04 27.16 3.97
N LYS A 369 6.47 26.51 5.01
CA LYS A 369 7.26 25.90 6.08
C LYS A 369 7.81 24.53 5.70
N TYR A 370 7.11 23.78 4.83
CA TYR A 370 7.40 22.37 4.54
C TYR A 370 8.02 22.12 3.17
N VAL A 371 7.82 23.05 2.26
CA VAL A 371 8.32 22.96 0.87
C VAL A 371 9.66 23.70 0.79
N LYS A 372 10.71 23.00 0.37
CA LYS A 372 12.02 23.62 0.11
C LYS A 372 11.97 24.26 -1.27
N SER A 373 12.28 25.53 -1.34
CA SER A 373 12.52 26.27 -2.60
C SER A 373 13.78 25.77 -3.31
#